data_9cc02f3dee3f96c2a066ea79ffca87d5
#
_entry.id   9cc02f3dee3f96c2a066ea79ffca87d5
#
_cell.length_a   1.000
_cell.length_b   1.000
_cell.length_c   1.000
_cell.angle_alpha   90.00
_cell.angle_beta   90.00
_cell.angle_gamma   90.00
#
_symmetry.space_group_name_H-M   'P 1'
#
loop_
_entity.id
_entity.type
_entity.pdbx_description
1 polymer ?
#
loop_
_entity_poly.entity_id
_entity_poly.type
_entity_poly.pdbx_seq_one_letter_code
_entity_poly.pdbx_strand_id
1 'polypeptide(L)'
;SLMKNQIEAATKAGLKCETLNSSKTPEEKNQILESMEKGEVDLVLTTPETLFTPIVQNALPKIKIGLFVVDEAHCISDWGHDFRLEYCRINKVISNMLKNVPILATTATANDRVVEDLKHQLGGNVFVSRGPLMRKNLSIQVLNLRYKATRYAWLLDNINKIPGSGIIYCLTQNDCEHLTEFLNENDINARAYHSGLDEVTNQETEQLFMKNEIKVIVATIKLGMGYDKPDISFVIHYQMPSNVVAYYQQIGRAGRNIARAYTFLMYGVEDLDIQNYFIETAFPSKFETTRVYSLIAENEGIKLYDIMYHLNCSKGRVEKTLKFLENEELVYKEKSKYYASANTFVYNEAHYNEVKDIRYKEQSQMLDFIQTNGCY
;
A
#
# COMPACT_ATOMS: atom_id res chain seq x y z
N SER A 1 -5.34 11.31 -0.09
CA SER A 1 -6.58 11.25 -0.91
C SER A 1 -7.65 10.37 -0.27
N LEU A 2 -7.35 9.14 0.22
CA LEU A 2 -8.35 8.23 0.83
C LEU A 2 -9.12 8.88 1.98
N MET A 3 -8.41 9.37 3.00
CA MET A 3 -9.04 10.03 4.15
C MET A 3 -9.90 11.22 3.73
N LYS A 4 -9.48 11.99 2.73
CA LYS A 4 -10.26 13.13 2.24
C LYS A 4 -11.60 12.67 1.65
N ASN A 5 -11.60 11.67 0.80
CA ASN A 5 -12.83 11.12 0.19
C ASN A 5 -13.77 10.52 1.25
N GLN A 6 -13.21 9.79 2.24
CA GLN A 6 -13.99 9.22 3.34
C GLN A 6 -14.61 10.30 4.22
N ILE A 7 -13.86 11.36 4.54
CA ILE A 7 -14.36 12.51 5.30
C ILE A 7 -15.48 13.23 4.54
N GLU A 8 -15.30 13.50 3.25
CA GLU A 8 -16.31 14.13 2.43
C GLU A 8 -17.61 13.30 2.39
N ALA A 9 -17.49 11.99 2.26
CA ALA A 9 -18.65 11.08 2.28
C ALA A 9 -19.35 11.08 3.64
N ALA A 10 -18.60 10.99 4.73
CA ALA A 10 -19.15 11.00 6.08
C ALA A 10 -19.77 12.35 6.45
N THR A 11 -19.15 13.46 6.03
CA THR A 11 -19.71 14.80 6.24
C THR A 11 -21.03 15.00 5.47
N LYS A 12 -21.11 14.48 4.23
CA LYS A 12 -22.36 14.47 3.47
C LYS A 12 -23.47 13.63 4.14
N ALA A 13 -23.09 12.62 4.91
CA ALA A 13 -24.02 11.83 5.73
C ALA A 13 -24.39 12.52 7.06
N GLY A 14 -23.90 13.74 7.32
CA GLY A 14 -24.22 14.53 8.50
C GLY A 14 -23.34 14.28 9.71
N LEU A 15 -22.23 13.54 9.55
CA LEU A 15 -21.28 13.27 10.64
C LEU A 15 -20.25 14.40 10.78
N LYS A 16 -19.88 14.72 12.01
CA LYS A 16 -18.76 15.60 12.32
C LYS A 16 -17.45 14.80 12.29
N CYS A 17 -16.64 15.04 11.27
CA CYS A 17 -15.48 14.23 10.97
C CYS A 17 -14.18 15.01 11.07
N GLU A 18 -13.13 14.37 11.60
CA GLU A 18 -11.78 14.94 11.68
C GLU A 18 -10.74 13.94 11.18
N THR A 19 -9.56 14.49 10.80
CA THR A 19 -8.38 13.66 10.49
C THR A 19 -7.27 13.89 11.48
N LEU A 20 -6.68 12.82 11.98
CA LEU A 20 -5.54 12.86 12.87
C LEU A 20 -4.37 12.15 12.18
N ASN A 21 -3.50 12.90 11.49
CA ASN A 21 -2.40 12.36 10.68
C ASN A 21 -1.11 13.20 10.82
N SER A 22 -0.07 12.82 10.09
CA SER A 22 1.26 13.48 10.15
C SER A 22 1.29 14.90 9.58
N SER A 23 0.29 15.32 8.78
CA SER A 23 0.22 16.66 8.23
C SER A 23 -0.29 17.70 9.24
N LYS A 24 -0.88 17.27 10.36
CA LYS A 24 -1.38 18.13 11.42
C LYS A 24 -0.27 18.54 12.37
N THR A 25 -0.28 19.82 12.76
CA THR A 25 0.63 20.33 13.80
C THR A 25 0.31 19.74 15.18
N PRO A 26 1.23 19.79 16.15
CA PRO A 26 0.95 19.34 17.52
C PRO A 26 -0.26 20.07 18.15
N GLU A 27 -0.42 21.36 17.88
CA GLU A 27 -1.52 22.19 18.36
C GLU A 27 -2.86 21.72 17.78
N GLU A 28 -2.93 21.52 16.46
CA GLU A 28 -4.12 20.98 15.79
C GLU A 28 -4.49 19.59 16.31
N LYS A 29 -3.49 18.71 16.54
CA LYS A 29 -3.73 17.40 17.12
C LYS A 29 -4.33 17.47 18.51
N ASN A 30 -3.83 18.36 19.38
CA ASN A 30 -4.39 18.57 20.69
C ASN A 30 -5.84 19.06 20.62
N GLN A 31 -6.16 20.01 19.76
CA GLN A 31 -7.53 20.53 19.58
C GLN A 31 -8.50 19.41 19.15
N ILE A 32 -8.09 18.57 18.20
CA ILE A 32 -8.90 17.42 17.76
C ILE A 32 -9.12 16.44 18.93
N LEU A 33 -8.08 16.10 19.68
CA LEU A 33 -8.18 15.18 20.82
C LEU A 33 -9.08 15.74 21.93
N GLU A 34 -9.01 17.06 22.22
CA GLU A 34 -9.92 17.72 23.15
C GLU A 34 -11.37 17.68 22.68
N SER A 35 -11.62 17.90 21.38
CA SER A 35 -12.97 17.80 20.81
C SER A 35 -13.51 16.37 20.86
N MET A 36 -12.64 15.36 20.69
CA MET A 36 -13.01 13.95 20.87
C MET A 36 -13.37 13.64 22.35
N GLU A 37 -12.59 14.17 23.31
CA GLU A 37 -12.85 13.98 24.74
C GLU A 37 -14.19 14.61 25.16
N LYS A 38 -14.55 15.74 24.55
CA LYS A 38 -15.86 16.44 24.76
C LYS A 38 -17.02 15.76 24.01
N GLY A 39 -16.77 14.81 23.12
CA GLY A 39 -17.79 14.16 22.30
C GLY A 39 -18.35 15.06 21.19
N GLU A 40 -17.57 16.02 20.71
CA GLU A 40 -17.95 16.98 19.66
C GLU A 40 -17.68 16.43 18.25
N VAL A 41 -16.97 15.30 18.12
CA VAL A 41 -16.59 14.64 16.87
C VAL A 41 -17.19 13.23 16.84
N ASP A 42 -17.83 12.90 15.72
CA ASP A 42 -18.47 11.58 15.52
C ASP A 42 -17.50 10.55 14.93
N LEU A 43 -16.59 10.98 14.05
CA LEU A 43 -15.65 10.10 13.33
C LEU A 43 -14.27 10.75 13.24
N VAL A 44 -13.24 10.00 13.64
CA VAL A 44 -11.84 10.39 13.41
C VAL A 44 -11.14 9.34 12.56
N LEU A 45 -10.53 9.78 11.47
CA LEU A 45 -9.65 8.96 10.64
C LEU A 45 -8.20 9.23 11.05
N THR A 46 -7.47 8.16 11.35
CA THR A 46 -6.07 8.23 11.73
C THR A 46 -5.22 7.20 10.99
N THR A 47 -3.91 7.37 11.02
CA THR A 47 -2.95 6.37 10.53
C THR A 47 -2.36 5.60 11.69
N PRO A 48 -1.89 4.35 11.47
CA PRO A 48 -1.22 3.59 12.53
C PRO A 48 -0.06 4.37 13.17
N GLU A 49 0.78 5.03 12.38
CA GLU A 49 1.92 5.80 12.86
C GLU A 49 1.49 6.93 13.80
N THR A 50 0.41 7.63 13.46
CA THR A 50 -0.10 8.72 14.30
C THR A 50 -0.75 8.18 15.57
N LEU A 51 -1.45 7.06 15.49
CA LEU A 51 -2.07 6.38 16.62
C LEU A 51 -1.05 6.06 17.72
N PHE A 52 0.20 5.74 17.35
CA PHE A 52 1.27 5.40 18.29
C PHE A 52 2.09 6.59 18.79
N THR A 53 1.76 7.81 18.40
CA THR A 53 2.43 8.98 18.95
C THR A 53 2.07 9.17 20.44
N PRO A 54 3.01 9.63 21.28
CA PRO A 54 2.76 9.83 22.71
C PRO A 54 1.54 10.73 23.00
N ILE A 55 1.32 11.74 22.18
CA ILE A 55 0.20 12.68 22.33
C ILE A 55 -1.15 11.96 22.22
N VAL A 56 -1.29 11.07 21.24
CA VAL A 56 -2.52 10.29 21.02
C VAL A 56 -2.66 9.21 22.08
N GLN A 57 -1.60 8.47 22.39
CA GLN A 57 -1.61 7.42 23.40
C GLN A 57 -2.02 7.91 24.80
N ASN A 58 -1.61 9.11 25.18
CA ASN A 58 -1.97 9.74 26.44
C ASN A 58 -3.44 10.23 26.48
N ALA A 59 -4.02 10.54 25.34
CA ALA A 59 -5.40 11.03 25.25
C ALA A 59 -6.43 9.89 25.13
N LEU A 60 -6.10 8.79 24.43
CA LEU A 60 -7.01 7.68 24.14
C LEU A 60 -7.78 7.15 25.37
N PRO A 61 -7.17 6.94 26.54
CA PRO A 61 -7.90 6.43 27.73
C PRO A 61 -9.00 7.36 28.25
N LYS A 62 -8.96 8.66 27.87
CA LYS A 62 -9.92 9.67 28.30
C LYS A 62 -11.10 9.82 27.32
N ILE A 63 -10.95 9.28 26.12
CA ILE A 63 -11.92 9.41 25.02
C ILE A 63 -12.89 8.23 25.06
N LYS A 64 -14.18 8.54 25.01
CA LYS A 64 -15.24 7.52 24.92
C LYS A 64 -15.39 7.07 23.46
N ILE A 65 -14.78 5.93 23.13
CA ILE A 65 -14.83 5.33 21.78
C ILE A 65 -15.98 4.33 21.73
N GLY A 66 -16.91 4.52 20.79
CA GLY A 66 -18.05 3.64 20.57
C GLY A 66 -17.74 2.47 19.64
N LEU A 67 -16.82 2.64 18.70
CA LEU A 67 -16.39 1.62 17.73
C LEU A 67 -14.96 1.92 17.27
N PHE A 68 -14.11 0.91 17.23
CA PHE A 68 -12.78 1.01 16.65
C PHE A 68 -12.74 0.21 15.33
N VAL A 69 -12.41 0.88 14.23
CA VAL A 69 -12.40 0.26 12.90
C VAL A 69 -10.95 0.13 12.42
N VAL A 70 -10.58 -1.07 12.00
CA VAL A 70 -9.31 -1.35 11.33
C VAL A 70 -9.61 -1.68 9.88
N ASP A 71 -9.38 -0.73 9.00
CA ASP A 71 -9.49 -0.95 7.57
C ASP A 71 -8.22 -1.60 7.03
N GLU A 72 -8.34 -2.36 5.94
CA GLU A 72 -7.26 -3.19 5.36
C GLU A 72 -6.58 -4.09 6.41
N ALA A 73 -7.40 -4.72 7.25
CA ALA A 73 -6.93 -5.50 8.39
C ALA A 73 -5.95 -6.64 8.04
N HIS A 74 -5.91 -7.07 6.76
CA HIS A 74 -4.91 -8.03 6.29
C HIS A 74 -3.46 -7.54 6.51
N CYS A 75 -3.25 -6.21 6.64
CA CYS A 75 -1.94 -5.64 6.96
C CYS A 75 -1.46 -5.97 8.39
N ILE A 76 -2.34 -6.42 9.28
CA ILE A 76 -1.97 -6.86 10.64
C ILE A 76 -1.29 -8.23 10.60
N SER A 77 -1.71 -9.07 9.65
CA SER A 77 -1.25 -10.46 9.57
C SER A 77 0.13 -10.55 8.92
N ASP A 78 1.05 -11.27 9.54
CA ASP A 78 2.36 -11.63 8.97
C ASP A 78 2.22 -12.38 7.63
N TRP A 79 1.05 -12.99 7.41
CA TRP A 79 0.67 -13.74 6.21
C TRP A 79 -0.13 -12.88 5.21
N GLY A 80 -0.34 -11.60 5.53
CA GLY A 80 -0.96 -10.64 4.64
C GLY A 80 0.00 -10.23 3.51
N HIS A 81 -0.53 -10.06 2.31
CA HIS A 81 0.27 -9.66 1.14
C HIS A 81 0.87 -8.23 1.24
N ASP A 82 0.38 -7.40 2.14
CA ASP A 82 0.88 -6.05 2.43
C ASP A 82 1.10 -5.87 3.95
N PHE A 83 1.88 -6.79 4.53
CA PHE A 83 2.24 -6.74 5.94
C PHE A 83 2.92 -5.42 6.30
N ARG A 84 2.44 -4.79 7.38
CA ARG A 84 2.98 -3.53 7.92
C ARG A 84 3.19 -3.62 9.41
N LEU A 85 4.42 -3.44 9.84
CA LEU A 85 4.80 -3.47 11.25
C LEU A 85 3.98 -2.52 12.13
N GLU A 86 3.63 -1.36 11.59
CA GLU A 86 2.80 -0.39 12.30
C GLU A 86 1.40 -0.96 12.62
N TYR A 87 0.85 -1.78 11.72
CA TYR A 87 -0.44 -2.45 11.96
C TYR A 87 -0.35 -3.52 13.06
N CYS A 88 0.76 -4.21 13.20
CA CYS A 88 0.94 -5.22 14.27
C CYS A 88 0.87 -4.62 15.67
N ARG A 89 1.26 -3.34 15.80
CA ARG A 89 1.16 -2.62 17.06
C ARG A 89 -0.29 -2.30 17.46
N ILE A 90 -1.24 -2.32 16.52
CA ILE A 90 -2.67 -2.05 16.80
C ILE A 90 -3.20 -2.99 17.85
N ASN A 91 -2.73 -4.24 17.90
CA ASN A 91 -3.07 -5.19 18.95
C ASN A 91 -2.76 -4.69 20.36
N LYS A 92 -1.63 -3.98 20.54
CA LYS A 92 -1.26 -3.41 21.84
C LYS A 92 -2.25 -2.32 22.27
N VAL A 93 -2.76 -1.53 21.31
CA VAL A 93 -3.80 -0.52 21.57
C VAL A 93 -5.12 -1.19 21.96
N ILE A 94 -5.53 -2.17 21.15
CA ILE A 94 -6.77 -2.94 21.41
C ILE A 94 -6.72 -3.57 22.79
N SER A 95 -5.65 -4.30 23.10
CA SER A 95 -5.53 -5.07 24.35
C SER A 95 -5.41 -4.17 25.59
N ASN A 96 -4.71 -3.05 25.47
CA ASN A 96 -4.35 -2.23 26.63
C ASN A 96 -5.31 -1.06 26.86
N MET A 97 -5.85 -0.47 25.81
CA MET A 97 -6.58 0.81 25.88
C MET A 97 -8.04 0.71 25.48
N LEU A 98 -8.41 -0.28 24.66
CA LEU A 98 -9.76 -0.41 24.11
C LEU A 98 -10.53 -1.60 24.71
N LYS A 99 -10.30 -1.90 25.99
CA LYS A 99 -11.06 -2.94 26.69
C LYS A 99 -12.55 -2.60 26.64
N ASN A 100 -13.36 -3.53 26.12
CA ASN A 100 -14.81 -3.38 25.93
C ASN A 100 -15.24 -2.42 24.79
N VAL A 101 -14.36 -1.98 23.92
CA VAL A 101 -14.75 -1.27 22.69
C VAL A 101 -15.00 -2.30 21.59
N PRO A 102 -16.16 -2.28 20.92
CA PRO A 102 -16.36 -3.11 19.73
C PRO A 102 -15.31 -2.83 18.66
N ILE A 103 -14.81 -3.89 18.02
CA ILE A 103 -13.81 -3.79 16.96
C ILE A 103 -14.39 -4.32 15.68
N LEU A 104 -14.27 -3.54 14.60
CA LEU A 104 -14.60 -3.94 13.25
C LEU A 104 -13.33 -3.99 12.42
N ALA A 105 -12.97 -5.15 11.91
CA ALA A 105 -11.86 -5.33 10.98
C ALA A 105 -12.41 -5.57 9.57
N THR A 106 -12.02 -4.74 8.61
CA THR A 106 -12.45 -4.83 7.21
C THR A 106 -11.28 -5.15 6.29
N THR A 107 -11.50 -6.02 5.34
CA THR A 107 -10.53 -6.33 4.30
C THR A 107 -11.23 -6.92 3.07
N ALA A 108 -10.72 -6.60 1.89
CA ALA A 108 -11.22 -7.17 0.64
C ALA A 108 -10.56 -8.53 0.31
N THR A 109 -9.48 -8.91 0.98
CA THR A 109 -8.54 -9.93 0.50
C THR A 109 -7.98 -10.83 1.61
N ALA A 110 -8.84 -11.30 2.51
CA ALA A 110 -8.41 -12.24 3.54
C ALA A 110 -8.66 -13.70 3.10
N ASN A 111 -7.58 -14.46 2.90
CA ASN A 111 -7.66 -15.91 2.82
C ASN A 111 -7.89 -16.53 4.21
N ASP A 112 -8.12 -17.84 4.30
CA ASP A 112 -8.42 -18.50 5.57
C ASP A 112 -7.31 -18.35 6.60
N ARG A 113 -6.05 -18.39 6.17
CA ARG A 113 -4.89 -18.22 7.04
C ARG A 113 -4.82 -16.81 7.65
N VAL A 114 -5.05 -15.78 6.83
CA VAL A 114 -5.14 -14.38 7.30
C VAL A 114 -6.30 -14.21 8.29
N VAL A 115 -7.44 -14.84 8.01
CA VAL A 115 -8.60 -14.77 8.93
C VAL A 115 -8.30 -15.43 10.26
N GLU A 116 -7.66 -16.61 10.28
CA GLU A 116 -7.29 -17.27 11.54
C GLU A 116 -6.27 -16.44 12.34
N ASP A 117 -5.29 -15.86 11.67
CA ASP A 117 -4.32 -14.98 12.31
C ASP A 117 -5.00 -13.72 12.89
N LEU A 118 -5.89 -13.07 12.11
CA LEU A 118 -6.67 -11.94 12.61
C LEU A 118 -7.54 -12.30 13.83
N LYS A 119 -8.18 -13.47 13.84
CA LYS A 119 -8.92 -13.95 15.02
C LYS A 119 -8.01 -14.06 16.23
N HIS A 120 -6.82 -14.62 16.03
CA HIS A 120 -5.84 -14.77 17.11
C HIS A 120 -5.38 -13.42 17.66
N GLN A 121 -5.10 -12.50 16.76
CA GLN A 121 -4.59 -11.18 17.09
C GLN A 121 -5.66 -10.24 17.68
N LEU A 122 -6.92 -10.35 17.26
CA LEU A 122 -8.02 -9.51 17.75
C LEU A 122 -8.75 -10.06 18.97
N GLY A 123 -8.31 -11.19 19.54
CA GLY A 123 -8.82 -11.67 20.84
C GLY A 123 -9.73 -12.90 20.78
N GLY A 124 -9.69 -13.68 19.70
CA GLY A 124 -10.26 -15.04 19.63
C GLY A 124 -11.77 -15.17 19.41
N ASN A 125 -12.59 -14.25 19.88
CA ASN A 125 -14.04 -14.30 19.71
C ASN A 125 -14.52 -13.33 18.61
N VAL A 126 -14.12 -13.62 17.35
CA VAL A 126 -14.41 -12.77 16.21
C VAL A 126 -15.47 -13.42 15.31
N PHE A 127 -16.57 -12.70 15.06
CA PHE A 127 -17.53 -13.09 14.04
C PHE A 127 -17.01 -12.72 12.65
N VAL A 128 -16.98 -13.68 11.72
CA VAL A 128 -16.48 -13.48 10.36
C VAL A 128 -17.65 -13.49 9.39
N SER A 129 -17.84 -12.38 8.67
CA SER A 129 -18.79 -12.27 7.56
C SER A 129 -18.05 -12.14 6.24
N ARG A 130 -18.34 -13.01 5.28
CA ARG A 130 -17.73 -13.00 3.94
C ARG A 130 -18.78 -12.75 2.87
N GLY A 131 -18.56 -11.73 2.06
CA GLY A 131 -19.32 -11.48 0.85
C GLY A 131 -18.78 -12.26 -0.35
N PRO A 132 -19.53 -12.33 -1.47
CA PRO A 132 -19.04 -12.90 -2.72
C PRO A 132 -17.92 -12.03 -3.28
N LEU A 133 -16.81 -12.66 -3.65
CA LEU A 133 -15.67 -11.96 -4.29
C LEU A 133 -15.95 -11.66 -5.77
N MET A 134 -16.80 -12.45 -6.42
CA MET A 134 -17.06 -12.36 -7.85
C MET A 134 -17.87 -11.10 -8.21
N ARG A 135 -17.34 -10.31 -9.15
CA ARG A 135 -18.02 -9.15 -9.72
C ARG A 135 -18.46 -9.45 -11.15
N LYS A 136 -19.77 -9.64 -11.34
CA LYS A 136 -20.37 -10.07 -12.62
C LYS A 136 -20.15 -9.07 -13.76
N ASN A 137 -19.82 -7.82 -13.47
CA ASN A 137 -19.61 -6.78 -14.47
C ASN A 137 -18.14 -6.63 -14.91
N LEU A 138 -17.22 -7.42 -14.38
CA LEU A 138 -15.82 -7.44 -14.81
C LEU A 138 -15.59 -8.51 -15.87
N SER A 139 -15.08 -8.10 -17.04
CA SER A 139 -14.55 -9.03 -18.06
C SER A 139 -13.05 -9.13 -17.89
N ILE A 140 -12.56 -10.31 -17.55
CA ILE A 140 -11.13 -10.56 -17.32
C ILE A 140 -10.55 -11.26 -18.54
N GLN A 141 -9.43 -10.76 -19.06
CA GLN A 141 -8.70 -11.34 -20.17
C GLN A 141 -7.19 -11.36 -19.88
N VAL A 142 -6.57 -12.49 -20.08
CA VAL A 142 -5.11 -12.67 -20.03
C VAL A 142 -4.54 -12.64 -21.45
N LEU A 143 -3.51 -11.84 -21.66
CA LEU A 143 -2.85 -11.63 -22.94
C LEU A 143 -1.38 -12.05 -22.85
N ASN A 144 -1.02 -13.15 -23.43
CA ASN A 144 0.38 -13.59 -23.49
C ASN A 144 1.13 -12.82 -24.57
N LEU A 145 1.66 -11.65 -24.21
CA LEU A 145 2.39 -10.74 -25.06
C LEU A 145 3.87 -10.71 -24.64
N ARG A 146 4.64 -11.63 -25.18
CA ARG A 146 6.03 -11.91 -24.76
C ARG A 146 6.97 -10.71 -24.80
N TYR A 147 6.76 -9.80 -25.77
CA TYR A 147 7.70 -8.71 -26.02
C TYR A 147 7.06 -7.35 -25.73
N LYS A 148 7.83 -6.41 -25.25
CA LYS A 148 7.37 -5.02 -25.02
C LYS A 148 6.73 -4.42 -26.28
N ALA A 149 7.35 -4.61 -27.45
CA ALA A 149 6.81 -4.12 -28.72
C ALA A 149 5.40 -4.63 -29.02
N THR A 150 5.10 -5.89 -28.72
CA THR A 150 3.74 -6.43 -28.94
C THR A 150 2.72 -5.87 -27.96
N ARG A 151 3.14 -5.54 -26.74
CA ARG A 151 2.27 -4.85 -25.75
C ARG A 151 1.98 -3.42 -26.21
N TYR A 152 2.99 -2.68 -26.66
CA TYR A 152 2.80 -1.34 -27.22
C TYR A 152 1.85 -1.35 -28.43
N ALA A 153 2.06 -2.25 -29.39
CA ALA A 153 1.18 -2.40 -30.55
C ALA A 153 -0.27 -2.71 -30.11
N TRP A 154 -0.46 -3.64 -29.18
CA TRP A 154 -1.79 -3.97 -28.69
C TRP A 154 -2.48 -2.77 -28.01
N LEU A 155 -1.74 -1.97 -27.24
CA LEU A 155 -2.28 -0.77 -26.59
C LEU A 155 -2.73 0.25 -27.64
N LEU A 156 -1.95 0.54 -28.66
CA LEU A 156 -2.33 1.46 -29.74
C LEU A 156 -3.58 0.99 -30.48
N ASP A 157 -3.63 -0.29 -30.79
CA ASP A 157 -4.75 -0.87 -31.54
C ASP A 157 -6.06 -0.90 -30.75
N ASN A 158 -6.01 -0.96 -29.41
CA ASN A 158 -7.18 -1.30 -28.62
C ASN A 158 -7.61 -0.23 -27.62
N ILE A 159 -6.72 0.58 -27.06
CA ILE A 159 -7.03 1.45 -25.92
C ILE A 159 -8.15 2.47 -26.25
N ASN A 160 -8.16 3.01 -27.47
CA ASN A 160 -9.19 3.96 -27.91
C ASN A 160 -10.53 3.27 -28.24
N LYS A 161 -10.54 1.96 -28.46
CA LYS A 161 -11.76 1.16 -28.67
C LYS A 161 -12.46 0.81 -27.37
N ILE A 162 -11.74 0.84 -26.23
CA ILE A 162 -12.34 0.60 -24.92
C ILE A 162 -13.02 1.90 -24.48
N PRO A 163 -14.32 1.87 -24.12
CA PRO A 163 -15.04 3.07 -23.72
C PRO A 163 -14.53 3.64 -22.39
N GLY A 164 -14.73 4.94 -22.18
CA GLY A 164 -14.41 5.61 -20.92
C GLY A 164 -12.90 5.76 -20.65
N SER A 165 -12.55 5.90 -19.38
CA SER A 165 -11.18 6.07 -18.90
C SER A 165 -10.74 4.90 -18.03
N GLY A 166 -9.44 4.68 -17.90
CA GLY A 166 -8.91 3.54 -17.17
C GLY A 166 -7.51 3.72 -16.59
N ILE A 167 -7.01 2.65 -15.99
CA ILE A 167 -5.70 2.60 -15.34
C ILE A 167 -4.84 1.55 -16.05
N ILE A 168 -3.58 1.88 -16.30
CA ILE A 168 -2.54 0.91 -16.68
C ILE A 168 -1.56 0.79 -15.53
N TYR A 169 -1.41 -0.40 -14.97
CA TYR A 169 -0.44 -0.68 -13.92
C TYR A 169 0.88 -1.17 -14.50
N CYS A 170 1.97 -0.52 -14.08
CA CYS A 170 3.35 -0.91 -14.36
C CYS A 170 4.08 -1.28 -13.07
N LEU A 171 5.08 -2.15 -13.17
CA LEU A 171 5.90 -2.55 -12.01
C LEU A 171 6.90 -1.47 -11.59
N THR A 172 7.41 -0.68 -12.54
CA THR A 172 8.45 0.32 -12.28
C THR A 172 8.01 1.73 -12.65
N GLN A 173 8.63 2.74 -12.00
CA GLN A 173 8.41 4.15 -12.33
C GLN A 173 8.86 4.45 -13.76
N ASN A 174 9.99 3.89 -14.15
CA ASN A 174 10.56 4.07 -15.49
C ASN A 174 9.62 3.54 -16.60
N ASP A 175 9.00 2.36 -16.38
CA ASP A 175 8.01 1.85 -17.33
C ASP A 175 6.74 2.73 -17.37
N CYS A 176 6.34 3.34 -16.22
CA CYS A 176 5.24 4.30 -16.20
C CYS A 176 5.54 5.54 -17.07
N GLU A 177 6.74 6.11 -16.94
CA GLU A 177 7.14 7.31 -17.68
C GLU A 177 7.25 7.02 -19.17
N HIS A 178 7.98 5.99 -19.58
CA HIS A 178 8.15 5.62 -20.98
C HIS A 178 6.83 5.24 -21.66
N LEU A 179 5.96 4.49 -20.94
CA LEU A 179 4.66 4.15 -21.52
C LEU A 179 3.76 5.37 -21.66
N THR A 180 3.80 6.30 -20.70
CA THR A 180 3.04 7.55 -20.77
C THR A 180 3.50 8.42 -21.94
N GLU A 181 4.81 8.57 -22.12
CA GLU A 181 5.39 9.29 -23.25
C GLU A 181 4.96 8.68 -24.59
N PHE A 182 5.13 7.37 -24.73
CA PHE A 182 4.72 6.63 -25.92
C PHE A 182 3.23 6.79 -26.26
N LEU A 183 2.35 6.72 -25.26
CA LEU A 183 0.91 6.88 -25.46
C LEU A 183 0.57 8.31 -25.94
N ASN A 184 1.19 9.33 -25.33
CA ASN A 184 0.96 10.72 -25.72
C ASN A 184 1.51 11.04 -27.14
N GLU A 185 2.65 10.46 -27.52
CA GLU A 185 3.19 10.57 -28.88
C GLU A 185 2.26 9.95 -29.95
N ASN A 186 1.35 9.08 -29.54
CA ASN A 186 0.37 8.42 -30.39
C ASN A 186 -1.09 8.89 -30.14
N ASP A 187 -1.26 10.15 -29.73
CA ASP A 187 -2.56 10.82 -29.53
C ASP A 187 -3.47 10.16 -28.48
N ILE A 188 -2.90 9.42 -27.54
CA ILE A 188 -3.63 8.85 -26.40
C ILE A 188 -3.29 9.67 -25.15
N ASN A 189 -4.24 10.50 -24.68
CA ASN A 189 -4.03 11.37 -23.53
C ASN A 189 -3.82 10.57 -22.25
N ALA A 190 -2.55 10.47 -21.82
CA ALA A 190 -2.11 9.70 -20.65
C ALA A 190 -1.32 10.57 -19.68
N ARG A 191 -1.34 10.19 -18.38
CA ARG A 191 -0.51 10.80 -17.33
C ARG A 191 0.12 9.72 -16.48
N ALA A 192 1.39 9.92 -16.12
CA ALA A 192 2.09 9.06 -15.17
C ALA A 192 1.64 9.37 -13.73
N TYR A 193 1.64 8.32 -12.88
CA TYR A 193 1.32 8.44 -11.45
C TYR A 193 2.16 7.47 -10.63
N HIS A 194 3.18 7.98 -9.93
CA HIS A 194 4.06 7.17 -9.09
C HIS A 194 4.76 7.99 -8.00
N SER A 195 5.44 7.33 -7.07
CA SER A 195 6.07 7.97 -5.91
C SER A 195 7.30 8.82 -6.25
N GLY A 196 7.84 8.71 -7.45
CA GLY A 196 8.93 9.56 -7.93
C GLY A 196 8.48 10.96 -8.36
N LEU A 197 7.19 11.14 -8.64
CA LEU A 197 6.60 12.45 -8.94
C LEU A 197 6.26 13.20 -7.64
N ASP A 198 6.32 14.53 -7.72
CA ASP A 198 5.89 15.38 -6.60
C ASP A 198 4.38 15.24 -6.33
N GLU A 199 3.97 15.62 -5.12
CA GLU A 199 2.60 15.42 -4.67
C GLU A 199 1.61 16.31 -5.45
N VAL A 200 2.02 17.50 -5.88
CA VAL A 200 1.16 18.44 -6.65
C VAL A 200 0.83 17.81 -8.00
N THR A 201 1.83 17.34 -8.73
CA THR A 201 1.66 16.65 -10.02
C THR A 201 0.74 15.43 -9.90
N ASN A 202 0.92 14.61 -8.84
CA ASN A 202 0.04 13.46 -8.61
C ASN A 202 -1.41 13.90 -8.33
N GLN A 203 -1.62 14.95 -7.53
CA GLN A 203 -2.96 15.47 -7.23
C GLN A 203 -3.65 16.07 -8.46
N GLU A 204 -2.92 16.80 -9.29
CA GLU A 204 -3.43 17.30 -10.58
C GLU A 204 -3.87 16.15 -11.51
N THR A 205 -3.03 15.10 -11.60
CA THR A 205 -3.36 13.90 -12.37
C THR A 205 -4.64 13.22 -11.86
N GLU A 206 -4.80 13.09 -10.53
CA GLU A 206 -6.02 12.56 -9.93
C GLU A 206 -7.25 13.41 -10.31
N GLN A 207 -7.14 14.75 -10.26
CA GLN A 207 -8.25 15.66 -10.59
C GLN A 207 -8.65 15.57 -12.06
N LEU A 208 -7.68 15.56 -12.98
CA LEU A 208 -7.94 15.41 -14.42
C LEU A 208 -8.62 14.07 -14.72
N PHE A 209 -8.18 13.00 -14.06
CA PHE A 209 -8.77 11.69 -14.24
C PHE A 209 -10.18 11.60 -13.66
N MET A 210 -10.44 12.20 -12.50
CA MET A 210 -11.79 12.28 -11.92
C MET A 210 -12.79 12.96 -12.85
N LYS A 211 -12.34 14.00 -13.60
CA LYS A 211 -13.15 14.74 -14.57
C LYS A 211 -13.26 14.08 -15.93
N ASN A 212 -12.60 12.93 -16.15
CA ASN A 212 -12.49 12.27 -17.45
C ASN A 212 -11.77 13.14 -18.54
N GLU A 213 -10.88 14.04 -18.11
CA GLU A 213 -10.09 14.89 -19.02
C GLU A 213 -8.86 14.15 -19.58
N ILE A 214 -8.50 13.01 -19.00
CA ILE A 214 -7.48 12.10 -19.51
C ILE A 214 -8.06 10.70 -19.72
N LYS A 215 -7.56 10.02 -20.73
CA LYS A 215 -7.99 8.66 -21.10
C LYS A 215 -7.44 7.63 -20.13
N VAL A 216 -6.18 7.81 -19.72
CA VAL A 216 -5.42 6.78 -18.97
C VAL A 216 -4.53 7.42 -17.92
N ILE A 217 -4.57 6.84 -16.71
CA ILE A 217 -3.47 6.95 -15.76
C ILE A 217 -2.55 5.74 -15.93
N VAL A 218 -1.27 5.96 -16.18
CA VAL A 218 -0.23 4.93 -16.13
C VAL A 218 0.42 4.99 -14.76
N ALA A 219 0.26 3.96 -13.95
CA ALA A 219 0.60 4.04 -12.54
C ALA A 219 1.40 2.84 -12.03
N THR A 220 2.21 3.05 -11.00
CA THR A 220 2.68 1.98 -10.13
C THR A 220 1.61 1.66 -9.07
N ILE A 221 1.91 0.71 -8.17
CA ILE A 221 1.07 0.39 -7.01
C ILE A 221 0.79 1.60 -6.09
N LYS A 222 1.44 2.75 -6.28
CA LYS A 222 1.12 3.99 -5.55
C LYS A 222 -0.32 4.43 -5.80
N LEU A 223 -0.87 4.25 -7.00
CA LEU A 223 -2.31 4.41 -7.27
C LEU A 223 -3.04 3.18 -6.71
N GLY A 224 -2.90 3.03 -5.43
CA GLY A 224 -3.37 1.89 -4.67
C GLY A 224 -4.56 2.22 -3.79
N MET A 225 -4.48 1.80 -2.53
CA MET A 225 -5.55 1.96 -1.55
C MET A 225 -6.11 3.37 -1.52
N GLY A 226 -7.45 3.48 -1.56
CA GLY A 226 -8.15 4.72 -1.36
C GLY A 226 -8.47 5.58 -2.57
N TYR A 227 -8.03 5.23 -3.76
CA TYR A 227 -8.50 5.91 -4.95
C TYR A 227 -9.86 5.37 -5.37
N ASP A 228 -10.89 6.20 -5.31
CA ASP A 228 -12.26 5.85 -5.63
C ASP A 228 -12.83 6.72 -6.75
N LYS A 229 -12.82 6.19 -7.97
CA LYS A 229 -13.49 6.76 -9.14
C LYS A 229 -14.53 5.72 -9.59
N PRO A 230 -15.83 6.07 -9.57
CA PRO A 230 -16.91 5.09 -9.77
C PRO A 230 -17.00 4.55 -11.20
N ASP A 231 -16.53 5.30 -12.18
CA ASP A 231 -16.70 5.06 -13.62
C ASP A 231 -15.40 4.61 -14.33
N ILE A 232 -14.45 4.00 -13.60
CA ILE A 232 -13.28 3.36 -14.22
C ILE A 232 -13.77 2.21 -15.11
N SER A 233 -13.54 2.35 -16.42
CA SER A 233 -14.04 1.41 -17.42
C SER A 233 -13.09 0.27 -17.71
N PHE A 234 -11.79 0.47 -17.48
CA PHE A 234 -10.82 -0.60 -17.66
C PHE A 234 -9.62 -0.49 -16.72
N VAL A 235 -9.03 -1.66 -16.46
CA VAL A 235 -7.73 -1.79 -15.81
C VAL A 235 -6.86 -2.71 -16.67
N ILE A 236 -5.68 -2.24 -17.00
CA ILE A 236 -4.68 -3.00 -17.75
C ILE A 236 -3.46 -3.20 -16.86
N HIS A 237 -3.01 -4.43 -16.72
CA HIS A 237 -1.71 -4.72 -16.16
C HIS A 237 -0.73 -4.86 -17.32
N TYR A 238 0.14 -3.87 -17.50
CA TYR A 238 1.18 -3.89 -18.53
C TYR A 238 2.22 -4.97 -18.28
N GLN A 239 2.43 -5.32 -17.01
CA GLN A 239 3.28 -6.38 -16.53
C GLN A 239 2.53 -7.18 -15.46
N MET A 240 2.95 -8.43 -15.24
CA MET A 240 2.35 -9.32 -14.26
C MET A 240 2.45 -8.74 -12.85
N PRO A 241 1.35 -8.59 -12.09
CA PRO A 241 1.39 -8.17 -10.69
C PRO A 241 2.07 -9.22 -9.79
N SER A 242 2.48 -8.82 -8.60
CA SER A 242 3.26 -9.66 -7.69
C SER A 242 2.53 -10.93 -7.22
N ASN A 243 1.19 -10.86 -7.10
CA ASN A 243 0.36 -11.99 -6.68
C ASN A 243 -1.11 -11.80 -7.09
N VAL A 244 -1.89 -12.86 -6.95
CA VAL A 244 -3.32 -12.87 -7.31
C VAL A 244 -4.14 -11.89 -6.47
N VAL A 245 -3.76 -11.67 -5.22
CA VAL A 245 -4.47 -10.77 -4.32
C VAL A 245 -4.29 -9.31 -4.75
N ALA A 246 -3.05 -8.90 -5.03
CA ALA A 246 -2.76 -7.57 -5.57
C ALA A 246 -3.47 -7.34 -6.91
N TYR A 247 -3.45 -8.35 -7.79
CA TYR A 247 -4.20 -8.32 -9.04
C TYR A 247 -5.69 -8.06 -8.80
N TYR A 248 -6.32 -8.84 -7.90
CA TYR A 248 -7.73 -8.73 -7.58
C TYR A 248 -8.10 -7.35 -7.02
N GLN A 249 -7.29 -6.81 -6.11
CA GLN A 249 -7.50 -5.47 -5.56
C GLN A 249 -7.41 -4.37 -6.63
N GLN A 250 -6.47 -4.51 -7.56
CA GLN A 250 -6.25 -3.54 -8.63
C GLN A 250 -7.38 -3.57 -9.66
N ILE A 251 -7.80 -4.74 -10.12
CA ILE A 251 -8.96 -4.86 -11.03
C ILE A 251 -10.27 -4.45 -10.36
N GLY A 252 -10.37 -4.63 -9.05
CA GLY A 252 -11.52 -4.22 -8.24
C GLY A 252 -11.82 -2.71 -8.24
N ARG A 253 -10.91 -1.89 -8.80
CA ARG A 253 -11.13 -0.45 -9.00
C ARG A 253 -12.07 -0.17 -10.17
N ALA A 254 -12.07 -1.03 -11.19
CA ALA A 254 -12.95 -0.89 -12.34
C ALA A 254 -14.38 -1.34 -12.02
N GLY A 255 -15.35 -0.80 -12.72
CA GLY A 255 -16.72 -1.27 -12.73
C GLY A 255 -17.49 -1.04 -11.43
N ARG A 256 -17.18 -0.02 -10.63
CA ARG A 256 -17.91 0.22 -9.37
C ARG A 256 -19.35 0.70 -9.61
N ASN A 257 -19.52 1.64 -10.54
CA ASN A 257 -20.83 2.24 -10.85
C ASN A 257 -21.09 2.28 -12.37
N ILE A 258 -20.63 1.27 -13.08
CA ILE A 258 -20.89 1.09 -14.52
C ILE A 258 -21.30 -0.36 -14.81
N ALA A 259 -22.08 -0.55 -15.85
CA ALA A 259 -22.65 -1.84 -16.19
C ALA A 259 -21.60 -2.89 -16.59
N ARG A 260 -20.50 -2.47 -17.20
CA ARG A 260 -19.44 -3.36 -17.66
C ARG A 260 -18.09 -2.68 -17.60
N ALA A 261 -17.08 -3.41 -17.13
CA ALA A 261 -15.68 -2.98 -17.13
C ALA A 261 -14.77 -4.10 -17.66
N TYR A 262 -13.62 -3.71 -18.19
CA TYR A 262 -12.69 -4.62 -18.85
C TYR A 262 -11.37 -4.65 -18.10
N THR A 263 -10.83 -5.84 -17.92
CA THR A 263 -9.51 -6.00 -17.31
C THR A 263 -8.63 -6.85 -18.20
N PHE A 264 -7.44 -6.36 -18.46
CA PHE A 264 -6.46 -7.04 -19.30
C PHE A 264 -5.19 -7.25 -18.49
N LEU A 265 -4.73 -8.47 -18.45
CA LEU A 265 -3.45 -8.84 -17.86
C LEU A 265 -2.49 -9.22 -18.97
N MET A 266 -1.49 -8.37 -19.20
CA MET A 266 -0.38 -8.66 -20.11
C MET A 266 0.71 -9.38 -19.34
N TYR A 267 1.33 -10.35 -19.97
CA TYR A 267 2.43 -11.11 -19.40
C TYR A 267 3.56 -11.27 -20.43
N GLY A 268 4.79 -11.05 -19.99
CA GLY A 268 6.00 -11.27 -20.74
C GLY A 268 7.09 -11.91 -19.87
N VAL A 269 8.12 -12.42 -20.53
CA VAL A 269 9.19 -13.22 -19.87
C VAL A 269 9.98 -12.35 -18.87
N GLU A 270 10.22 -11.06 -19.21
CA GLU A 270 10.97 -10.13 -18.38
C GLU A 270 10.26 -9.73 -17.08
N ASP A 271 8.97 -9.97 -16.97
CA ASP A 271 8.20 -9.61 -15.78
C ASP A 271 8.70 -10.38 -14.55
N LEU A 272 9.12 -11.64 -14.75
CA LEU A 272 9.68 -12.46 -13.67
C LEU A 272 11.00 -11.93 -13.15
N ASP A 273 11.88 -11.45 -14.02
CA ASP A 273 13.18 -10.90 -13.62
C ASP A 273 13.00 -9.68 -12.72
N ILE A 274 12.04 -8.79 -13.07
CA ILE A 274 11.71 -7.62 -12.27
C ILE A 274 11.15 -8.03 -10.91
N GLN A 275 10.25 -9.00 -10.88
CA GLN A 275 9.65 -9.46 -9.63
C GLN A 275 10.64 -10.20 -8.74
N ASN A 276 11.47 -11.07 -9.31
CA ASN A 276 12.55 -11.75 -8.59
C ASN A 276 13.50 -10.73 -7.96
N TYR A 277 13.85 -9.68 -8.71
CA TYR A 277 14.64 -8.59 -8.15
C TYR A 277 13.95 -7.93 -6.94
N PHE A 278 12.65 -7.67 -7.00
CA PHE A 278 11.91 -7.09 -5.86
C PHE A 278 11.85 -8.05 -4.67
N ILE A 279 11.66 -9.35 -4.90
CA ILE A 279 11.65 -10.36 -3.84
C ILE A 279 13.03 -10.43 -3.17
N GLU A 280 14.08 -10.57 -3.95
CA GLU A 280 15.45 -10.72 -3.43
C GLU A 280 15.95 -9.46 -2.71
N THR A 281 15.55 -8.29 -3.19
CA THR A 281 15.93 -7.02 -2.58
C THR A 281 14.94 -6.50 -1.54
N ALA A 282 13.92 -7.27 -1.15
CA ALA A 282 12.89 -6.82 -0.20
C ALA A 282 13.49 -6.39 1.15
N PHE A 283 14.44 -7.16 1.64
CA PHE A 283 15.18 -6.88 2.87
C PHE A 283 16.63 -6.52 2.56
N PRO A 284 17.26 -5.60 3.33
CA PRO A 284 18.69 -5.39 3.24
C PRO A 284 19.42 -6.65 3.70
N SER A 285 20.59 -6.94 3.12
CA SER A 285 21.38 -8.11 3.51
C SER A 285 21.88 -7.99 4.95
N LYS A 286 22.13 -9.14 5.59
CA LYS A 286 22.76 -9.19 6.93
C LYS A 286 24.05 -8.36 6.96
N PHE A 287 24.88 -8.48 5.93
CA PHE A 287 26.14 -7.75 5.82
C PHE A 287 25.93 -6.24 5.82
N GLU A 288 25.00 -5.73 4.99
CA GLU A 288 24.69 -4.29 4.94
C GLU A 288 24.09 -3.80 6.25
N THR A 289 23.14 -4.55 6.81
CA THR A 289 22.47 -4.20 8.06
C THR A 289 23.46 -4.12 9.20
N THR A 290 24.36 -5.12 9.32
CA THR A 290 25.41 -5.13 10.35
C THR A 290 26.36 -3.94 10.20
N ARG A 291 26.81 -3.63 8.99
CA ARG A 291 27.73 -2.49 8.74
C ARG A 291 27.10 -1.15 9.11
N VAL A 292 25.83 -0.93 8.70
CA VAL A 292 25.11 0.33 9.02
C VAL A 292 24.89 0.41 10.53
N TYR A 293 24.42 -0.67 11.17
CA TYR A 293 24.19 -0.70 12.60
C TYR A 293 25.47 -0.47 13.42
N SER A 294 26.56 -1.17 13.11
CA SER A 294 27.84 -1.00 13.81
C SER A 294 28.34 0.46 13.72
N LEU A 295 28.26 1.06 12.52
CA LEU A 295 28.68 2.45 12.35
C LEU A 295 27.83 3.41 13.20
N ILE A 296 26.52 3.16 13.34
CA ILE A 296 25.64 3.98 14.18
C ILE A 296 25.95 3.76 15.67
N ALA A 297 26.20 2.51 16.09
CA ALA A 297 26.47 2.16 17.47
C ALA A 297 27.82 2.69 17.98
N GLU A 298 28.80 2.84 17.08
CA GLU A 298 30.14 3.40 17.37
C GLU A 298 30.14 4.94 17.47
N ASN A 299 29.03 5.61 17.15
CA ASN A 299 28.95 7.06 17.11
C ASN A 299 27.84 7.59 18.02
N GLU A 300 28.07 8.73 18.69
CA GLU A 300 27.08 9.46 19.46
C GLU A 300 26.15 10.31 18.56
N GLY A 301 25.49 9.61 17.61
CA GLY A 301 24.60 10.19 16.61
C GLY A 301 25.30 10.57 15.30
N ILE A 302 24.90 9.89 14.22
CA ILE A 302 25.50 10.01 12.88
C ILE A 302 24.44 10.46 11.87
N LYS A 303 24.84 11.31 10.90
CA LYS A 303 23.94 11.76 9.83
C LYS A 303 23.93 10.79 8.66
N LEU A 304 22.84 10.80 7.87
CA LEU A 304 22.71 9.99 6.67
C LEU A 304 23.92 10.12 5.71
N TYR A 305 24.37 11.33 5.45
CA TYR A 305 25.50 11.58 4.56
C TYR A 305 26.83 10.98 5.05
N ASP A 306 27.05 11.01 6.36
CA ASP A 306 28.26 10.44 6.96
C ASP A 306 28.22 8.91 6.84
N ILE A 307 27.04 8.27 7.05
CA ILE A 307 26.87 6.83 6.83
C ILE A 307 27.14 6.47 5.36
N MET A 308 26.59 7.23 4.42
CA MET A 308 26.82 7.01 2.98
C MET A 308 28.31 7.10 2.63
N TYR A 309 29.00 8.11 3.17
CA TYR A 309 30.42 8.34 2.92
C TYR A 309 31.28 7.20 3.47
N HIS A 310 31.10 6.83 4.75
CA HIS A 310 31.89 5.77 5.39
C HIS A 310 31.67 4.39 4.77
N LEU A 311 30.46 4.11 4.30
CA LEU A 311 30.12 2.80 3.73
C LEU A 311 30.23 2.75 2.20
N ASN A 312 30.50 3.90 1.55
CA ASN A 312 30.50 4.03 0.09
C ASN A 312 29.24 3.43 -0.55
N CYS A 313 28.08 3.77 0.00
CA CYS A 313 26.78 3.27 -0.43
C CYS A 313 25.90 4.39 -0.98
N SER A 314 25.03 4.04 -1.94
CA SER A 314 24.04 4.98 -2.46
C SER A 314 23.01 5.36 -1.39
N LYS A 315 22.45 6.58 -1.52
CA LYS A 315 21.43 7.11 -0.62
C LYS A 315 20.27 6.13 -0.42
N GLY A 316 19.69 5.62 -1.51
CA GLY A 316 18.54 4.71 -1.44
C GLY A 316 18.82 3.41 -0.69
N ARG A 317 20.03 2.87 -0.81
CA ARG A 317 20.45 1.67 -0.07
C ARG A 317 20.54 1.94 1.43
N VAL A 318 21.18 3.03 1.81
CA VAL A 318 21.33 3.42 3.22
C VAL A 318 19.96 3.75 3.83
N GLU A 319 19.13 4.53 3.16
CA GLU A 319 17.78 4.85 3.64
C GLU A 319 16.91 3.61 3.84
N LYS A 320 16.99 2.64 2.93
CA LYS A 320 16.28 1.36 3.06
C LYS A 320 16.74 0.59 4.28
N THR A 321 18.06 0.50 4.50
CA THR A 321 18.62 -0.20 5.66
C THR A 321 18.31 0.52 6.97
N LEU A 322 18.34 1.85 6.99
CA LEU A 322 17.95 2.66 8.15
C LEU A 322 16.47 2.44 8.50
N LYS A 323 15.59 2.49 7.52
CA LYS A 323 14.16 2.23 7.73
C LYS A 323 13.91 0.81 8.27
N PHE A 324 14.66 -0.17 7.76
CA PHE A 324 14.62 -1.52 8.29
C PHE A 324 15.06 -1.57 9.76
N LEU A 325 16.20 -0.95 10.12
CA LEU A 325 16.69 -0.90 11.49
C LEU A 325 15.77 -0.12 12.45
N GLU A 326 15.11 0.94 11.96
CA GLU A 326 14.09 1.67 12.72
C GLU A 326 12.85 0.80 13.00
N ASN A 327 12.41 0.02 12.01
CA ASN A 327 11.29 -0.89 12.15
C ASN A 327 11.57 -2.02 13.14
N GLU A 328 12.81 -2.53 13.17
CA GLU A 328 13.25 -3.53 14.15
C GLU A 328 13.53 -2.90 15.53
N GLU A 329 13.27 -1.60 15.71
CA GLU A 329 13.52 -0.84 16.94
C GLU A 329 15.00 -0.87 17.40
N LEU A 330 15.92 -1.09 16.46
CA LEU A 330 17.37 -1.14 16.70
C LEU A 330 18.05 0.22 16.60
N VAL A 331 17.44 1.12 15.84
CA VAL A 331 17.92 2.48 15.61
C VAL A 331 16.74 3.44 15.70
N TYR A 332 16.99 4.64 16.18
CA TYR A 332 16.02 5.72 16.15
C TYR A 332 16.63 7.00 15.58
N LYS A 333 15.78 7.85 15.01
CA LYS A 333 16.16 9.13 14.46
C LYS A 333 15.76 10.25 15.41
N GLU A 334 16.71 11.11 15.76
CA GLU A 334 16.46 12.34 16.48
C GLU A 334 16.99 13.52 15.66
N LYS A 335 16.11 14.46 15.30
CA LYS A 335 16.40 15.57 14.37
C LYS A 335 16.94 15.03 13.04
N SER A 336 18.24 15.20 12.77
CA SER A 336 18.89 14.76 11.52
C SER A 336 19.91 13.63 11.73
N LYS A 337 19.99 13.07 12.94
CA LYS A 337 20.96 12.04 13.32
C LYS A 337 20.27 10.74 13.69
N TYR A 338 20.96 9.64 13.47
CA TYR A 338 20.56 8.29 13.84
C TYR A 338 21.37 7.80 15.03
N TYR A 339 20.72 7.13 15.96
CA TYR A 339 21.27 6.61 17.22
C TYR A 339 20.90 5.14 17.35
N ALA A 340 21.79 4.34 17.91
CA ALA A 340 21.47 2.96 18.28
C ALA A 340 20.57 2.95 19.53
N SER A 341 19.59 2.06 19.53
CA SER A 341 18.75 1.82 20.71
C SER A 341 19.46 0.90 21.71
N ALA A 342 18.84 0.69 22.88
CA ALA A 342 19.33 -0.28 23.86
C ALA A 342 19.03 -1.74 23.48
N ASN A 343 18.31 -1.99 22.39
CA ASN A 343 17.95 -3.32 21.95
C ASN A 343 19.15 -4.05 21.33
N THR A 344 19.25 -5.35 21.57
CA THR A 344 20.31 -6.18 21.00
C THR A 344 20.06 -6.42 19.53
N PHE A 345 21.07 -6.16 18.70
CA PHE A 345 21.02 -6.44 17.27
C PHE A 345 20.97 -7.95 17.00
N VAL A 346 19.87 -8.42 16.44
CA VAL A 346 19.72 -9.79 15.95
C VAL A 346 19.11 -9.73 14.55
N TYR A 347 19.85 -10.21 13.54
CA TYR A 347 19.32 -10.34 12.19
C TYR A 347 18.63 -11.70 12.03
N ASN A 348 17.29 -11.71 11.99
CA ASN A 348 16.51 -12.93 11.88
C ASN A 348 16.43 -13.43 10.43
N GLU A 349 17.55 -14.00 9.95
CA GLU A 349 17.67 -14.50 8.58
C GLU A 349 16.62 -15.56 8.21
N ALA A 350 16.26 -16.41 9.18
CA ALA A 350 15.26 -17.45 8.95
C ALA A 350 13.89 -16.84 8.63
N HIS A 351 13.47 -15.82 9.37
CA HIS A 351 12.21 -15.12 9.13
C HIS A 351 12.19 -14.42 7.75
N TYR A 352 13.27 -13.73 7.38
CA TYR A 352 13.30 -13.03 6.08
C TYR A 352 13.33 -14.00 4.90
N ASN A 353 13.97 -15.16 5.04
CA ASN A 353 13.93 -16.22 4.04
C ASN A 353 12.52 -16.82 3.93
N GLU A 354 11.84 -17.08 5.04
CA GLU A 354 10.45 -17.54 5.03
C GLU A 354 9.52 -16.54 4.29
N VAL A 355 9.67 -15.24 4.52
CA VAL A 355 8.88 -14.22 3.81
C VAL A 355 9.19 -14.22 2.31
N LYS A 356 10.45 -14.41 1.91
CA LYS A 356 10.81 -14.54 0.49
C LYS A 356 10.18 -15.79 -0.14
N ASP A 357 10.22 -16.93 0.54
CA ASP A 357 9.64 -18.19 0.07
C ASP A 357 8.12 -18.05 -0.14
N ILE A 358 7.44 -17.35 0.76
CA ILE A 358 6.01 -17.04 0.62
C ILE A 358 5.77 -16.20 -0.63
N ARG A 359 6.56 -15.16 -0.89
CA ARG A 359 6.43 -14.32 -2.09
C ARG A 359 6.69 -15.09 -3.38
N TYR A 360 7.66 -16.00 -3.40
CA TYR A 360 7.87 -16.90 -4.53
C TYR A 360 6.69 -17.84 -4.76
N LYS A 361 6.09 -18.35 -3.68
CA LYS A 361 4.88 -19.17 -3.77
C LYS A 361 3.69 -18.38 -4.32
N GLU A 362 3.49 -17.14 -3.87
CA GLU A 362 2.46 -16.25 -4.40
C GLU A 362 2.68 -15.90 -5.87
N GLN A 363 3.94 -15.67 -6.27
CA GLN A 363 4.32 -15.48 -7.67
C GLN A 363 3.99 -16.71 -8.52
N SER A 364 4.28 -17.93 -8.01
CA SER A 364 3.91 -19.17 -8.69
C SER A 364 2.39 -19.30 -8.87
N GLN A 365 1.61 -18.97 -7.85
CA GLN A 365 0.14 -18.96 -7.95
C GLN A 365 -0.36 -17.96 -9.00
N MET A 366 0.30 -16.82 -9.15
CA MET A 366 -0.03 -15.84 -10.19
C MET A 366 0.28 -16.40 -11.59
N LEU A 367 1.38 -17.13 -11.75
CA LEU A 367 1.71 -17.82 -13.00
C LEU A 367 0.70 -18.91 -13.33
N ASP A 368 0.27 -19.69 -12.34
CA ASP A 368 -0.77 -20.72 -12.52
C ASP A 368 -2.08 -20.09 -13.00
N PHE A 369 -2.46 -18.94 -12.40
CA PHE A 369 -3.61 -18.17 -12.84
C PHE A 369 -3.49 -17.73 -14.30
N ILE A 370 -2.33 -17.20 -14.72
CA ILE A 370 -2.06 -16.76 -16.11
C ILE A 370 -2.16 -17.91 -17.10
N GLN A 371 -1.75 -19.11 -16.71
CA GLN A 371 -1.73 -20.31 -17.57
C GLN A 371 -3.07 -21.05 -17.60
N THR A 372 -4.02 -20.68 -16.76
CA THR A 372 -5.32 -21.32 -16.70
C THR A 372 -6.14 -21.00 -17.94
N ASN A 373 -6.56 -22.03 -18.66
CA ASN A 373 -7.36 -21.92 -19.90
C ASN A 373 -8.87 -22.11 -19.68
N GLY A 374 -9.34 -22.04 -18.46
CA GLY A 374 -10.73 -22.25 -18.09
C GLY A 374 -11.36 -21.06 -17.36
N CYS A 375 -12.69 -20.98 -17.41
CA CYS A 375 -13.44 -20.10 -16.52
C CYS A 375 -13.60 -20.83 -15.17
N TYR A 376 -13.14 -20.24 -14.09
CA TYR A 376 -13.41 -20.74 -12.74
C TYR A 376 -14.86 -20.47 -12.32
#